data_70a771d3bb43e60db03a0bdff92b1652
#
_entry.id   70a771d3bb43e60db03a0bdff92b1652
#
_cell.length_a   1.000
_cell.length_b   1.000
_cell.length_c   1.000
_cell.angle_alpha   90.00
_cell.angle_beta   90.00
_cell.angle_gamma   90.00
#
_symmetry.space_group_name_H-M   'P 1'
#
loop_
_entity.id
_entity.type
_entity.pdbx_description
1 polymer ?
#
loop_
_entity_poly.entity_id
_entity_poly.type
_entity_poly.pdbx_seq_one_letter_code
_entity_poly.pdbx_strand_id
1 'polypeptide(L)'
;MEVKFYDKVDDDLLKFAVIISSHNGKLVFCKHRQRETLEIPGGHREPGETIAETARRELYEETGAADFKLEPICVYSVTAEDNFDGQETFGMLFRADIFSFENELHSEIESICLLDGLPEKWTYPLIQPKLIEEAVRRGVISY
;
A
#
# COMPACT_ATOMS: atom_id res chain seq x y z
N MET A 1 -11.40 15.69 1.15
CA MET A 1 -10.92 14.39 0.63
C MET A 1 -11.86 13.28 1.09
N GLU A 2 -12.22 12.41 0.18
CA GLU A 2 -13.11 11.29 0.48
C GLU A 2 -12.46 9.98 0.05
N VAL A 3 -12.54 8.96 0.91
CA VAL A 3 -12.05 7.61 0.62
C VAL A 3 -13.24 6.67 0.67
N LYS A 4 -13.43 5.90 -0.40
CA LYS A 4 -14.51 4.92 -0.50
C LYS A 4 -13.94 3.53 -0.78
N PHE A 5 -14.74 2.50 -0.50
CA PHE A 5 -14.35 1.11 -0.70
C PHE A 5 -15.37 0.36 -1.52
N TYR A 6 -14.90 -0.52 -2.38
CA TYR A 6 -15.73 -1.32 -3.27
C TYR A 6 -15.22 -2.74 -3.29
N ASP A 7 -16.10 -3.68 -3.56
CA ASP A 7 -15.67 -5.07 -3.75
C ASP A 7 -15.04 -5.27 -5.12
N LYS A 8 -15.54 -4.55 -6.13
CA LYS A 8 -15.07 -4.70 -7.51
C LYS A 8 -15.39 -3.45 -8.32
N VAL A 9 -14.48 -3.10 -9.23
CA VAL A 9 -14.70 -2.11 -10.29
C VAL A 9 -14.06 -2.65 -11.57
N ASP A 10 -14.27 -1.99 -12.71
CA ASP A 10 -13.61 -2.37 -13.95
C ASP A 10 -12.10 -2.25 -13.80
N ASP A 11 -11.37 -3.24 -14.30
CA ASP A 11 -9.92 -3.29 -14.19
C ASP A 11 -9.24 -2.04 -14.74
N ASP A 12 -9.78 -1.45 -15.80
CA ASP A 12 -9.22 -0.25 -16.42
C ASP A 12 -9.19 0.96 -15.49
N LEU A 13 -10.02 0.96 -14.45
CA LEU A 13 -10.06 2.05 -13.48
C LEU A 13 -8.96 1.95 -12.43
N LEU A 14 -8.37 0.78 -12.24
CA LEU A 14 -7.37 0.55 -11.21
C LEU A 14 -6.02 1.13 -11.65
N LYS A 15 -5.61 2.23 -11.00
CA LYS A 15 -4.40 2.99 -11.33
C LYS A 15 -3.28 2.81 -10.32
N PHE A 16 -3.60 2.33 -9.11
CA PHE A 16 -2.65 2.21 -8.02
C PHE A 16 -2.78 0.86 -7.35
N ALA A 17 -1.69 0.40 -6.74
CA ALA A 17 -1.72 -0.73 -5.83
C ALA A 17 -1.07 -0.31 -4.53
N VAL A 18 -1.70 -0.63 -3.40
CA VAL A 18 -1.17 -0.37 -2.06
C VAL A 18 -1.22 -1.68 -1.29
N ILE A 19 -0.17 -1.98 -0.55
CA ILE A 19 -0.03 -3.27 0.09
C ILE A 19 0.17 -3.10 1.60
N ILE A 20 -0.78 -3.60 2.40
CA ILE A 20 -0.60 -3.73 3.84
C ILE A 20 0.20 -5.01 4.04
N SER A 21 1.46 -4.87 4.43
CA SER A 21 2.35 -6.03 4.57
C SER A 21 2.77 -6.24 6.01
N SER A 22 3.07 -7.49 6.34
CA SER A 22 3.55 -7.87 7.66
C SER A 22 4.72 -8.82 7.55
N HIS A 23 5.54 -8.84 8.60
CA HIS A 23 6.67 -9.75 8.74
C HIS A 23 6.81 -10.07 10.23
N ASN A 24 6.78 -11.37 10.56
CA ASN A 24 6.85 -11.83 11.94
C ASN A 24 5.85 -11.14 12.88
N GLY A 25 4.63 -10.92 12.38
CA GLY A 25 3.54 -10.34 13.16
C GLY A 25 3.58 -8.83 13.28
N LYS A 26 4.53 -8.16 12.63
CA LYS A 26 4.64 -6.70 12.66
C LYS A 26 4.29 -6.11 11.31
N LEU A 27 3.66 -4.93 11.32
CA LEU A 27 3.35 -4.21 10.09
C LEU A 27 4.61 -3.56 9.53
N VAL A 28 4.73 -3.57 8.21
CA VAL A 28 5.89 -3.05 7.49
C VAL A 28 5.53 -1.72 6.86
N PHE A 29 6.32 -0.69 7.20
CA PHE A 29 6.19 0.65 6.62
C PHE A 29 7.51 1.03 5.98
N CYS A 30 7.47 1.94 5.00
CA CYS A 30 8.67 2.42 4.36
C CYS A 30 8.85 3.93 4.55
N LYS A 31 10.10 4.36 4.55
CA LYS A 31 10.49 5.74 4.68
C LYS A 31 11.32 6.14 3.46
N HIS A 32 10.83 7.13 2.72
CA HIS A 32 11.59 7.70 1.61
C HIS A 32 12.73 8.57 2.13
N ARG A 33 13.81 8.67 1.34
CA ARG A 33 15.03 9.39 1.74
C ARG A 33 14.81 10.85 2.11
N GLN A 34 13.83 11.48 1.48
CA GLN A 34 13.58 12.91 1.64
C GLN A 34 12.42 13.23 2.59
N ARG A 35 11.90 12.22 3.30
CA ARG A 35 10.74 12.41 4.19
C ARG A 35 11.03 11.85 5.57
N GLU A 36 10.41 12.47 6.58
CA GLU A 36 10.46 11.99 7.96
C GLU A 36 9.21 11.17 8.34
N THR A 37 8.33 10.95 7.37
CA THR A 37 7.06 10.27 7.56
C THR A 37 7.12 8.84 7.02
N LEU A 38 6.20 8.00 7.49
CA LEU A 38 6.10 6.62 7.09
C LEU A 38 4.88 6.39 6.21
N GLU A 39 4.96 5.39 5.34
CA GLU A 39 3.86 5.03 4.45
C GLU A 39 3.83 3.53 4.18
N ILE A 40 2.66 3.05 3.79
CA ILE A 40 2.47 1.68 3.32
C ILE A 40 3.05 1.60 1.91
N PRO A 41 3.74 0.49 1.55
CA PRO A 41 4.23 0.32 0.18
C PRO A 41 3.13 0.40 -0.86
N GLY A 42 3.43 1.00 -2.00
CA GLY A 42 2.50 1.09 -3.11
C GLY A 42 2.96 2.04 -4.19
N GLY A 43 2.24 2.07 -5.29
CA GLY A 43 2.56 2.97 -6.38
C GLY A 43 1.66 2.79 -7.59
N HIS A 44 2.04 3.47 -8.66
CA HIS A 44 1.28 3.54 -9.90
C HIS A 44 1.41 2.29 -10.75
N ARG A 45 0.30 1.89 -11.37
CA ARG A 45 0.28 0.83 -12.35
C ARG A 45 0.97 1.31 -13.62
N GLU A 46 1.88 0.50 -14.14
CA GLU A 46 2.57 0.78 -15.39
C GLU A 46 1.86 0.12 -16.57
N PRO A 47 2.05 0.66 -17.79
CA PRO A 47 1.45 0.04 -18.99
C PRO A 47 1.85 -1.43 -19.13
N GLY A 48 0.88 -2.27 -19.42
CA GLY A 48 1.11 -3.70 -19.59
C GLY A 48 1.11 -4.53 -18.32
N GLU A 49 1.05 -3.89 -17.16
CA GLU A 49 0.98 -4.62 -15.88
C GLU A 49 -0.45 -4.98 -15.53
N THR A 50 -0.65 -6.17 -14.95
CA THR A 50 -1.86 -6.43 -14.18
C THR A 50 -1.71 -5.69 -12.85
N ILE A 51 -2.83 -5.45 -12.15
CA ILE A 51 -2.75 -4.75 -10.86
C ILE A 51 -1.98 -5.59 -9.82
N ALA A 52 -2.06 -6.91 -9.90
CA ALA A 52 -1.26 -7.79 -9.03
C ALA A 52 0.23 -7.68 -9.33
N GLU A 53 0.60 -7.54 -10.60
CA GLU A 53 2.01 -7.32 -10.97
C GLU A 53 2.51 -5.98 -10.45
N THR A 54 1.68 -4.93 -10.48
CA THR A 54 2.01 -3.65 -9.89
C THR A 54 2.30 -3.80 -8.40
N ALA A 55 1.42 -4.51 -7.69
CA ALA A 55 1.59 -4.73 -6.25
C ALA A 55 2.89 -5.48 -5.95
N ARG A 56 3.20 -6.53 -6.70
CA ARG A 56 4.43 -7.32 -6.52
C ARG A 56 5.68 -6.47 -6.76
N ARG A 57 5.67 -5.69 -7.82
CA ARG A 57 6.79 -4.83 -8.17
C ARG A 57 7.01 -3.75 -7.11
N GLU A 58 5.95 -3.06 -6.71
CA GLU A 58 6.06 -1.99 -5.72
C GLU A 58 6.48 -2.52 -4.34
N LEU A 59 5.96 -3.68 -3.94
CA LEU A 59 6.36 -4.29 -2.68
C LEU A 59 7.85 -4.61 -2.68
N TYR A 60 8.35 -5.19 -3.77
CA TYR A 60 9.77 -5.48 -3.92
C TYR A 60 10.63 -4.21 -3.91
N GLU A 61 10.23 -3.21 -4.71
CA GLU A 61 11.01 -1.96 -4.83
C GLU A 61 11.06 -1.18 -3.52
N GLU A 62 9.96 -1.18 -2.77
CA GLU A 62 9.84 -0.32 -1.60
C GLU A 62 10.18 -1.00 -0.27
N THR A 63 10.21 -2.31 -0.22
CA THR A 63 10.57 -3.02 1.02
C THR A 63 11.72 -4.00 0.87
N GLY A 64 12.06 -4.39 -0.34
CA GLY A 64 13.04 -5.45 -0.56
C GLY A 64 12.47 -6.84 -0.33
N ALA A 65 11.15 -6.99 -0.22
CA ALA A 65 10.52 -8.29 0.00
C ALA A 65 10.87 -9.25 -1.14
N ALA A 66 11.52 -10.36 -0.80
CA ALA A 66 11.98 -11.35 -1.77
C ALA A 66 11.03 -12.53 -1.86
N ASP A 67 10.55 -13.01 -0.72
CA ASP A 67 9.60 -14.12 -0.66
C ASP A 67 8.39 -13.67 0.16
N PHE A 68 7.21 -13.75 -0.43
CA PHE A 68 5.98 -13.27 0.19
C PHE A 68 4.74 -13.90 -0.44
N LYS A 69 3.66 -13.87 0.31
CA LYS A 69 2.34 -14.26 -0.17
C LYS A 69 1.49 -13.01 -0.29
N LEU A 70 0.90 -12.77 -1.46
CA LEU A 70 0.12 -11.58 -1.77
C LEU A 70 -1.33 -11.95 -2.06
N GLU A 71 -2.28 -11.22 -1.46
CA GLU A 71 -3.71 -11.43 -1.68
C GLU A 71 -4.43 -10.08 -1.78
N PRO A 72 -5.42 -9.94 -2.69
CA PRO A 72 -6.22 -8.72 -2.74
C PRO A 72 -7.20 -8.65 -1.58
N ILE A 73 -7.48 -7.43 -1.12
CA ILE A 73 -8.48 -7.17 -0.07
C ILE A 73 -9.74 -6.57 -0.69
N CYS A 74 -9.59 -5.40 -1.31
CA CYS A 74 -10.71 -4.67 -1.89
C CYS A 74 -10.21 -3.54 -2.78
N VAL A 75 -11.12 -2.91 -3.49
CA VAL A 75 -10.85 -1.68 -4.23
C VAL A 75 -11.06 -0.50 -3.30
N TYR A 76 -10.24 0.52 -3.42
CA TYR A 76 -10.49 1.79 -2.73
C TYR A 76 -10.47 2.92 -3.76
N SER A 77 -11.06 4.04 -3.40
CA SER A 77 -10.98 5.23 -4.22
C SER A 77 -10.68 6.45 -3.36
N VAL A 78 -10.10 7.45 -4.01
CA VAL A 78 -9.80 8.74 -3.39
C VAL A 78 -10.38 9.83 -4.27
N THR A 79 -11.10 10.76 -3.66
CA THR A 79 -11.62 11.94 -4.33
C THR A 79 -11.14 13.17 -3.56
N ALA A 80 -10.45 14.09 -4.25
CA ALA A 80 -9.97 15.33 -3.66
C ALA A 80 -10.17 16.46 -4.66
N GLU A 81 -10.66 17.62 -4.19
CA GLU A 81 -10.99 18.76 -5.06
C GLU A 81 -9.80 19.29 -5.86
N ASP A 82 -8.62 19.23 -5.28
CA ASP A 82 -7.40 19.78 -5.85
C ASP A 82 -6.52 18.73 -6.54
N ASN A 83 -7.08 17.53 -6.75
CA ASN A 83 -6.34 16.43 -7.34
C ASN A 83 -7.18 15.75 -8.42
N PHE A 84 -6.58 15.51 -9.60
CA PHE A 84 -7.27 14.89 -10.74
C PHE A 84 -8.60 15.57 -11.08
N ASP A 85 -8.64 16.90 -10.97
CA ASP A 85 -9.84 17.73 -11.24
C ASP A 85 -11.05 17.33 -10.41
N GLY A 86 -10.84 16.83 -9.18
CA GLY A 86 -11.90 16.39 -8.30
C GLY A 86 -12.51 15.05 -8.68
N GLN A 87 -11.89 14.32 -9.59
CA GLN A 87 -12.39 13.01 -10.02
C GLN A 87 -12.00 11.93 -9.03
N GLU A 88 -12.86 10.93 -8.94
CA GLU A 88 -12.57 9.74 -8.16
C GLU A 88 -11.51 8.89 -8.85
N THR A 89 -10.43 8.55 -8.13
CA THR A 89 -9.37 7.69 -8.66
C THR A 89 -9.32 6.40 -7.85
N PHE A 90 -9.06 5.29 -8.52
CA PHE A 90 -9.19 3.95 -7.93
C PHE A 90 -7.86 3.22 -7.83
N GLY A 91 -7.74 2.47 -6.76
CA GLY A 91 -6.62 1.57 -6.54
C GLY A 91 -7.08 0.25 -5.94
N MET A 92 -6.21 -0.74 -5.97
CA MET A 92 -6.45 -2.02 -5.32
C MET A 92 -5.63 -2.08 -4.04
N LEU A 93 -6.30 -2.43 -2.94
CA LEU A 93 -5.66 -2.67 -1.66
C LEU A 93 -5.36 -4.17 -1.55
N PHE A 94 -4.11 -4.49 -1.25
CA PHE A 94 -3.63 -5.86 -1.07
C PHE A 94 -3.13 -6.04 0.35
N ARG A 95 -3.00 -7.31 0.76
CA ARG A 95 -2.22 -7.66 1.94
C ARG A 95 -1.09 -8.60 1.50
N ALA A 96 0.00 -8.59 2.24
CA ALA A 96 1.12 -9.50 1.99
C ALA A 96 1.71 -9.99 3.31
N ASP A 97 2.06 -11.27 3.33
CA ASP A 97 2.89 -11.84 4.39
C ASP A 97 4.29 -11.98 3.81
N ILE A 98 5.25 -11.27 4.37
CA ILE A 98 6.64 -11.28 3.89
C ILE A 98 7.43 -12.29 4.71
N PHE A 99 8.08 -13.22 4.03
CA PHE A 99 8.89 -14.27 4.67
C PHE A 99 10.38 -13.94 4.69
N SER A 100 10.86 -13.24 3.65
CA SER A 100 12.26 -12.83 3.60
C SER A 100 12.42 -11.55 2.82
N PHE A 101 13.51 -10.83 3.12
CA PHE A 101 13.89 -9.58 2.45
C PHE A 101 15.25 -9.75 1.80
N GLU A 102 15.52 -8.98 0.75
CA GLU A 102 16.87 -8.83 0.23
C GLU A 102 17.69 -7.94 1.16
N ASN A 103 19.02 -8.07 1.07
CA ASN A 103 19.93 -7.36 1.96
C ASN A 103 19.99 -5.85 1.70
N GLU A 104 19.66 -5.43 0.48
CA GLU A 104 19.74 -4.02 0.10
C GLU A 104 18.40 -3.51 -0.39
N LEU A 105 18.08 -2.27 -0.01
CA LEU A 105 16.91 -1.57 -0.48
C LEU A 105 17.21 -0.88 -1.81
N HIS A 106 16.19 -0.76 -2.64
CA HIS A 106 16.29 -0.17 -3.95
C HIS A 106 15.53 1.16 -4.01
N SER A 107 15.76 1.91 -5.10
CA SER A 107 14.99 3.10 -5.42
C SER A 107 15.17 4.22 -4.38
N GLU A 108 14.10 4.92 -4.07
CA GLU A 108 14.09 6.10 -3.20
C GLU A 108 13.88 5.78 -1.73
N ILE A 109 13.79 4.50 -1.39
CA ILE A 109 13.53 4.09 -0.02
C ILE A 109 14.82 4.07 0.79
N GLU A 110 14.84 4.79 1.90
CA GLU A 110 15.96 4.81 2.83
C GLU A 110 15.95 3.60 3.74
N SER A 111 14.77 3.27 4.28
CA SER A 111 14.64 2.19 5.25
C SER A 111 13.22 1.70 5.34
N ILE A 112 13.07 0.53 5.95
CA ILE A 112 11.76 0.01 6.35
C ILE A 112 11.70 0.02 7.87
N CYS A 113 10.47 0.12 8.40
CA CYS A 113 10.18 0.05 9.83
C CYS A 113 9.17 -1.05 10.07
N LEU A 114 9.44 -1.88 11.08
CA LEU A 114 8.51 -2.92 11.51
C LEU A 114 7.89 -2.48 12.83
N LEU A 115 6.58 -2.28 12.83
CA LEU A 115 5.88 -1.73 13.98
C LEU A 115 4.80 -2.68 14.49
N ASP A 116 4.61 -2.69 15.81
CA ASP A 116 3.52 -3.44 16.43
C ASP A 116 2.17 -2.73 16.27
N GLY A 117 2.18 -1.46 15.92
CA GLY A 117 0.99 -0.65 15.72
C GLY A 117 1.16 0.29 14.55
N LEU A 118 0.52 1.44 14.61
CA LEU A 118 0.53 2.42 13.54
C LEU A 118 1.58 3.51 13.79
N PRO A 119 2.14 4.10 12.72
CA PRO A 119 3.09 5.20 12.90
C PRO A 119 2.40 6.46 13.40
N GLU A 120 3.17 7.34 14.06
CA GLU A 120 2.68 8.62 14.51
C GLU A 120 2.62 9.65 13.39
N LYS A 121 3.57 9.56 12.46
CA LYS A 121 3.69 10.52 11.35
C LYS A 121 3.54 9.80 10.01
N TRP A 122 2.39 10.00 9.40
CA TRP A 122 2.05 9.42 8.12
C TRP A 122 2.39 10.35 6.97
N THR A 123 2.87 9.78 5.86
CA THR A 123 3.02 10.52 4.61
C THR A 123 1.64 10.87 4.05
N TYR A 124 0.68 9.95 4.17
CA TYR A 124 -0.69 10.13 3.67
C TYR A 124 -1.71 9.96 4.79
N PRO A 125 -1.80 10.93 5.72
CA PRO A 125 -2.63 10.77 6.93
C PRO A 125 -4.13 10.73 6.66
N LEU A 126 -4.59 11.22 5.51
CA LEU A 126 -6.02 11.24 5.17
C LEU A 126 -6.47 10.00 4.41
N ILE A 127 -5.54 9.17 3.98
CA ILE A 127 -5.80 8.00 3.15
C ILE A 127 -5.41 6.69 3.84
N GLN A 128 -4.13 6.52 4.12
CA GLN A 128 -3.60 5.21 4.54
C GLN A 128 -4.12 4.68 5.87
N PRO A 129 -4.34 5.51 6.91
CA PRO A 129 -4.99 5.00 8.12
C PRO A 129 -6.38 4.41 7.84
N LYS A 130 -7.12 4.99 6.91
CA LYS A 130 -8.45 4.48 6.53
C LYS A 130 -8.36 3.15 5.80
N LEU A 131 -7.32 2.92 5.02
CA LEU A 131 -7.10 1.64 4.35
C LEU A 131 -6.86 0.53 5.37
N ILE A 132 -6.04 0.79 6.38
CA ILE A 132 -5.79 -0.18 7.45
C ILE A 132 -7.06 -0.45 8.26
N GLU A 133 -7.80 0.60 8.60
CA GLU A 133 -9.08 0.49 9.31
C GLU A 133 -10.05 -0.43 8.57
N GLU A 134 -10.15 -0.26 7.26
CA GLU A 134 -11.04 -1.09 6.45
C GLU A 134 -10.58 -2.55 6.43
N ALA A 135 -9.29 -2.80 6.34
CA ALA A 135 -8.74 -4.16 6.37
C ALA A 135 -9.02 -4.85 7.71
N VAL A 136 -8.91 -4.10 8.82
CA VAL A 136 -9.26 -4.61 10.16
C VAL A 136 -10.75 -4.89 10.24
N ARG A 137 -11.59 -3.98 9.73
CA ARG A 137 -13.04 -4.15 9.72
C ARG A 137 -13.45 -5.41 8.94
N ARG A 138 -12.77 -5.71 7.85
CA ARG A 138 -13.02 -6.91 7.04
C ARG A 138 -12.45 -8.18 7.67
N GLY A 139 -11.70 -8.05 8.75
CA GLY A 139 -11.12 -9.19 9.46
C GLY A 139 -9.93 -9.82 8.76
N VAL A 140 -9.29 -9.11 7.81
CA VAL A 140 -8.15 -9.67 7.05
C VAL A 140 -6.81 -9.34 7.66
N ILE A 141 -6.72 -8.35 8.55
CA ILE A 141 -5.51 -8.07 9.32
C ILE A 141 -5.85 -7.76 10.77
N SER A 142 -4.85 -7.89 11.64
CA SER A 142 -4.91 -7.46 13.03
C SER A 142 -3.53 -6.98 13.46
N TYR A 143 -3.49 -6.11 14.46
CA TYR A 143 -2.22 -5.61 15.01
C TYR A 143 -2.35 -5.22 16.48
#